data_325e0e0b184647eb5ad7e0023c34f9be
#
_entry.id   325e0e0b184647eb5ad7e0023c34f9be
#
_cell.length_a   1.000
_cell.length_b   1.000
_cell.length_c   1.000
_cell.angle_alpha   90.00
_cell.angle_beta   90.00
_cell.angle_gamma   90.00
#
_symmetry.space_group_name_H-M   'P 1'
#
loop_
_entity.id
_entity.type
_entity.pdbx_description
1 polymer ?
#
loop_
_entity_poly.entity_id
_entity_poly.type
_entity_poly.pdbx_seq_one_letter_code
_entity_poly.pdbx_strand_id
1 'polypeptide(L)'
;MILAHRRHQLFNSLARGILFLALALTSRLSAQTDPRLVEAVRLAQEGMGDSARASVNRVINQLTPTDSLYPQALYTLGLVSRSVDEMRRQYTRVAVEYTYSDWADDALVRLGMLDYAGGNPQGTLQQMGKVATDYPQSPLIPTAAFWAARAAFETRKPADGCRWVATGLAASGGDVEVRNQLEFYKGRCAGGVPPESTQAADTGKPPSPATASREGYGIQVGAVTNQAAADKLLASLKSAGLHGYAVKDGNLLKVRAGPYPDRDKAQAAIPKVRGAVGGSPFLVKEQ
;
A
#
# COMPACT_ATOMS: atom_id res chain seq x y z
N MET A 1 60.61 -1.27 -34.70
CA MET A 1 59.38 -0.63 -35.22
C MET A 1 58.13 -1.55 -35.15
N ILE A 2 58.22 -2.72 -34.53
CA ILE A 2 57.12 -3.73 -34.50
C ILE A 2 56.35 -3.75 -33.14
N LEU A 3 56.88 -3.15 -32.08
CA LEU A 3 56.29 -3.18 -30.74
C LEU A 3 55.25 -2.07 -30.50
N ALA A 4 55.22 -1.00 -31.30
CA ALA A 4 54.24 0.08 -31.12
C ALA A 4 52.84 -0.25 -31.70
N HIS A 5 52.77 -1.12 -32.71
CA HIS A 5 51.52 -1.46 -33.39
C HIS A 5 50.60 -2.42 -32.58
N ARG A 6 51.18 -3.26 -31.68
CA ARG A 6 50.42 -4.19 -30.84
C ARG A 6 49.73 -3.51 -29.67
N ARG A 7 50.22 -2.38 -29.17
CA ARG A 7 49.60 -1.67 -28.05
C ARG A 7 48.30 -0.93 -28.44
N HIS A 8 48.22 -0.44 -29.67
CA HIS A 8 47.02 0.25 -30.15
C HIS A 8 45.86 -0.69 -30.46
N GLN A 9 46.12 -1.95 -30.82
CA GLN A 9 45.04 -2.91 -31.09
C GLN A 9 44.41 -3.46 -29.79
N LEU A 10 45.18 -3.60 -28.71
CA LEU A 10 44.67 -4.06 -27.41
C LEU A 10 43.83 -2.97 -26.72
N PHE A 11 44.16 -1.70 -26.90
CA PHE A 11 43.37 -0.59 -26.33
C PHE A 11 42.04 -0.40 -27.05
N ASN A 12 41.96 -0.61 -28.36
CA ASN A 12 40.73 -0.49 -29.13
C ASN A 12 39.77 -1.67 -28.88
N SER A 13 40.24 -2.87 -28.54
CA SER A 13 39.39 -3.99 -28.23
C SER A 13 38.79 -3.90 -26.79
N LEU A 14 39.54 -3.34 -25.84
CA LEU A 14 39.05 -3.07 -24.47
C LEU A 14 38.00 -1.93 -24.47
N ALA A 15 38.23 -0.85 -25.25
CA ALA A 15 37.30 0.26 -25.37
C ALA A 15 35.95 -0.17 -26.02
N ARG A 16 36.00 -1.06 -27.02
CA ARG A 16 34.79 -1.63 -27.64
C ARG A 16 34.04 -2.61 -26.72
N GLY A 17 34.74 -3.39 -25.90
CA GLY A 17 34.14 -4.29 -24.91
C GLY A 17 33.42 -3.53 -23.82
N ILE A 18 33.97 -2.40 -23.34
CA ILE A 18 33.34 -1.56 -22.30
C ILE A 18 32.11 -0.81 -22.87
N LEU A 19 32.17 -0.38 -24.15
CA LEU A 19 31.04 0.30 -24.78
C LEU A 19 29.85 -0.65 -25.01
N PHE A 20 30.09 -1.94 -25.32
CA PHE A 20 29.03 -2.94 -25.44
C PHE A 20 28.47 -3.37 -24.08
N LEU A 21 29.25 -3.39 -23.02
CA LEU A 21 28.80 -3.71 -21.67
C LEU A 21 27.96 -2.57 -21.08
N ALA A 22 28.31 -1.30 -21.40
CA ALA A 22 27.53 -0.13 -20.97
C ALA A 22 26.17 -0.02 -21.68
N LEU A 23 26.04 -0.52 -22.92
CA LEU A 23 24.76 -0.52 -23.66
C LEU A 23 23.81 -1.64 -23.20
N ALA A 24 24.34 -2.71 -22.59
CA ALA A 24 23.52 -3.81 -22.09
C ALA A 24 22.87 -3.53 -20.72
N LEU A 25 23.33 -2.48 -20.00
CA LEU A 25 22.77 -2.10 -18.69
C LEU A 25 21.62 -1.08 -18.78
N THR A 26 21.30 -0.55 -19.96
CA THR A 26 20.24 0.46 -20.11
C THR A 26 18.88 -0.11 -20.53
N SER A 27 18.75 -1.41 -20.69
CA SER A 27 17.50 -2.05 -21.15
C SER A 27 16.58 -2.56 -20.04
N ARG A 28 16.76 -2.12 -18.78
CA ARG A 28 15.81 -2.35 -17.72
C ARG A 28 15.06 -1.07 -17.31
N LEU A 29 14.80 -0.19 -18.28
CA LEU A 29 13.89 0.91 -18.06
C LEU A 29 12.59 0.63 -18.81
N SER A 30 11.55 0.56 -18.02
CA SER A 30 10.16 0.69 -18.41
C SER A 30 9.51 -0.60 -18.92
N ALA A 31 8.84 -1.31 -18.03
CA ALA A 31 7.48 -1.75 -18.38
C ALA A 31 6.73 -0.43 -18.69
N GLN A 32 6.79 0.05 -19.92
CA GLN A 32 6.07 1.24 -20.34
C GLN A 32 4.59 0.93 -20.22
N THR A 33 3.99 1.46 -19.18
CA THR A 33 2.55 1.40 -19.00
C THR A 33 1.91 2.07 -20.21
N ASP A 34 1.09 1.35 -20.95
CA ASP A 34 0.44 1.89 -22.16
C ASP A 34 -0.34 3.17 -21.79
N PRO A 35 -0.13 4.31 -22.49
CA PRO A 35 -0.76 5.58 -22.15
C PRO A 35 -2.29 5.52 -22.11
N ARG A 36 -2.91 4.65 -22.91
CA ARG A 36 -4.37 4.46 -22.93
C ARG A 36 -4.87 3.83 -21.64
N LEU A 37 -4.07 2.94 -21.03
CA LEU A 37 -4.38 2.31 -19.75
C LEU A 37 -4.11 3.24 -18.58
N VAL A 38 -3.06 4.08 -18.66
CA VAL A 38 -2.80 5.16 -17.68
C VAL A 38 -3.99 6.12 -17.66
N GLU A 39 -4.46 6.55 -18.83
CA GLU A 39 -5.62 7.43 -18.94
C GLU A 39 -6.89 6.80 -18.35
N ALA A 40 -7.10 5.51 -18.53
CA ALA A 40 -8.23 4.81 -17.93
C ALA A 40 -8.17 4.84 -16.38
N VAL A 41 -6.99 4.64 -15.80
CA VAL A 41 -6.80 4.74 -14.34
C VAL A 41 -7.08 6.16 -13.86
N ARG A 42 -6.59 7.18 -14.57
CA ARG A 42 -6.87 8.58 -14.26
C ARG A 42 -8.38 8.88 -14.27
N LEU A 43 -9.09 8.44 -15.30
CA LEU A 43 -10.55 8.58 -15.39
C LEU A 43 -11.26 7.94 -14.18
N ALA A 44 -10.81 6.77 -13.74
CA ALA A 44 -11.37 6.12 -12.57
C ALA A 44 -11.13 6.92 -11.28
N GLN A 45 -9.93 7.48 -11.11
CA GLN A 45 -9.59 8.35 -9.97
C GLN A 45 -10.41 9.64 -9.92
N GLU A 46 -10.82 10.17 -11.08
CA GLU A 46 -11.71 11.32 -11.21
C GLU A 46 -13.20 10.98 -11.06
N GLY A 47 -13.52 9.72 -10.70
CA GLY A 47 -14.89 9.27 -10.51
C GLY A 47 -15.61 8.87 -11.80
N MET A 48 -14.95 8.92 -12.95
CA MET A 48 -15.50 8.57 -14.27
C MET A 48 -15.34 7.06 -14.56
N GLY A 49 -15.76 6.21 -13.63
CA GLY A 49 -15.50 4.77 -13.67
C GLY A 49 -16.08 4.06 -14.91
N ASP A 50 -17.22 4.52 -15.45
CA ASP A 50 -17.78 3.95 -16.68
C ASP A 50 -16.91 4.25 -17.90
N SER A 51 -16.45 5.49 -18.02
CA SER A 51 -15.53 5.91 -19.08
C SER A 51 -14.20 5.18 -18.99
N ALA A 52 -13.69 5.00 -17.77
CA ALA A 52 -12.49 4.23 -17.50
C ALA A 52 -12.61 2.80 -18.03
N ARG A 53 -13.66 2.07 -17.64
CA ARG A 53 -13.92 0.70 -18.12
C ARG A 53 -14.11 0.63 -19.63
N ALA A 54 -14.87 1.55 -20.20
CA ALA A 54 -15.06 1.60 -21.64
C ALA A 54 -13.73 1.83 -22.39
N SER A 55 -12.83 2.64 -21.80
CA SER A 55 -11.50 2.86 -22.37
C SER A 55 -10.64 1.59 -22.35
N VAL A 56 -10.57 0.88 -21.21
CA VAL A 56 -9.83 -0.38 -21.10
C VAL A 56 -10.40 -1.43 -22.03
N ASN A 57 -11.73 -1.58 -22.11
CA ASN A 57 -12.37 -2.56 -23.00
C ASN A 57 -12.08 -2.27 -24.47
N ARG A 58 -11.98 -1.01 -24.90
CA ARG A 58 -11.56 -0.67 -26.26
C ARG A 58 -10.14 -1.15 -26.56
N VAL A 59 -9.22 -1.03 -25.58
CA VAL A 59 -7.87 -1.57 -25.71
C VAL A 59 -7.90 -3.09 -25.82
N ILE A 60 -8.59 -3.77 -24.92
CA ILE A 60 -8.69 -5.25 -24.90
C ILE A 60 -9.26 -5.77 -26.23
N ASN A 61 -10.28 -5.13 -26.79
CA ASN A 61 -10.91 -5.54 -28.05
C ASN A 61 -9.99 -5.38 -29.27
N GLN A 62 -8.88 -4.65 -29.15
CA GLN A 62 -7.86 -4.49 -30.19
C GLN A 62 -6.69 -5.47 -30.04
N LEU A 63 -6.67 -6.25 -28.96
CA LEU A 63 -5.60 -7.17 -28.60
C LEU A 63 -6.05 -8.62 -28.77
N THR A 64 -5.08 -9.49 -29.04
CA THR A 64 -5.24 -10.92 -28.89
C THR A 64 -4.70 -11.39 -27.54
N PRO A 65 -5.14 -12.54 -27.01
CA PRO A 65 -4.62 -13.06 -25.75
C PRO A 65 -3.10 -13.31 -25.72
N THR A 66 -2.46 -13.37 -26.89
CA THR A 66 -1.01 -13.57 -27.04
C THR A 66 -0.21 -12.26 -27.06
N ASP A 67 -0.87 -11.11 -27.10
CA ASP A 67 -0.20 -9.82 -27.08
C ASP A 67 0.39 -9.54 -25.68
N SER A 68 1.61 -9.03 -25.63
CA SER A 68 2.31 -8.70 -24.37
C SER A 68 1.58 -7.64 -23.53
N LEU A 69 0.77 -6.79 -24.17
CA LEU A 69 -0.06 -5.79 -23.50
C LEU A 69 -1.33 -6.37 -22.86
N TYR A 70 -1.76 -7.57 -23.29
CA TYR A 70 -3.04 -8.14 -22.87
C TYR A 70 -3.14 -8.36 -21.34
N PRO A 71 -2.12 -8.93 -20.64
CA PRO A 71 -2.16 -9.07 -19.19
C PRO A 71 -2.21 -7.72 -18.44
N GLN A 72 -1.52 -6.68 -18.94
CA GLN A 72 -1.63 -5.33 -18.39
C GLN A 72 -3.06 -4.78 -18.53
N ALA A 73 -3.68 -4.98 -19.70
CA ALA A 73 -5.06 -4.53 -19.94
C ALA A 73 -6.06 -5.25 -19.03
N LEU A 74 -5.90 -6.55 -18.80
CA LEU A 74 -6.71 -7.31 -17.82
C LEU A 74 -6.49 -6.82 -16.40
N TYR A 75 -5.24 -6.59 -15.99
CA TYR A 75 -4.93 -6.03 -14.67
C TYR A 75 -5.59 -4.67 -14.47
N THR A 76 -5.48 -3.78 -15.48
CA THR A 76 -6.11 -2.45 -15.45
C THR A 76 -7.64 -2.55 -15.43
N LEU A 77 -8.23 -3.52 -16.15
CA LEU A 77 -9.67 -3.78 -16.06
C LEU A 77 -10.08 -4.14 -14.63
N GLY A 78 -9.28 -4.96 -13.94
CA GLY A 78 -9.45 -5.25 -12.52
C GLY A 78 -9.43 -3.98 -11.66
N LEU A 79 -8.47 -3.06 -11.89
CA LEU A 79 -8.36 -1.80 -11.14
C LEU A 79 -9.59 -0.90 -11.28
N VAL A 80 -10.21 -0.86 -12.47
CA VAL A 80 -11.36 0.02 -12.76
C VAL A 80 -12.71 -0.70 -12.66
N SER A 81 -12.72 -1.94 -12.16
CA SER A 81 -13.93 -2.75 -11.98
C SER A 81 -14.83 -2.21 -10.86
N ARG A 82 -16.13 -2.45 -10.97
CA ARG A 82 -17.14 -1.98 -10.00
C ARG A 82 -17.35 -2.93 -8.82
N SER A 83 -17.09 -4.21 -9.04
CA SER A 83 -17.35 -5.25 -8.03
C SER A 83 -16.08 -6.02 -7.68
N VAL A 84 -16.04 -6.51 -6.45
CA VAL A 84 -14.95 -7.36 -5.95
C VAL A 84 -14.83 -8.64 -6.79
N ASP A 85 -15.96 -9.21 -7.20
CA ASP A 85 -15.97 -10.44 -8.01
C ASP A 85 -15.37 -10.21 -9.40
N GLU A 86 -15.62 -9.06 -10.01
CA GLU A 86 -15.02 -8.71 -11.30
C GLU A 86 -13.52 -8.45 -11.14
N MET A 87 -13.11 -7.68 -10.13
CA MET A 87 -11.68 -7.49 -9.79
C MET A 87 -10.98 -8.84 -9.65
N ARG A 88 -11.56 -9.73 -8.82
CA ARG A 88 -11.01 -11.07 -8.57
C ARG A 88 -10.87 -11.88 -9.85
N ARG A 89 -11.90 -11.89 -10.71
CA ARG A 89 -11.82 -12.60 -12.00
C ARG A 89 -10.65 -12.11 -12.84
N GLN A 90 -10.48 -10.79 -13.00
CA GLN A 90 -9.44 -10.24 -13.85
C GLN A 90 -8.05 -10.52 -13.27
N TYR A 91 -7.83 -10.29 -11.98
CA TYR A 91 -6.55 -10.59 -11.34
C TYR A 91 -6.22 -12.09 -11.35
N THR A 92 -7.23 -12.97 -11.16
CA THR A 92 -7.01 -14.41 -11.27
C THR A 92 -6.58 -14.81 -12.67
N ARG A 93 -7.19 -14.23 -13.72
CA ARG A 93 -6.76 -14.47 -15.09
C ARG A 93 -5.31 -14.07 -15.30
N VAL A 94 -4.91 -12.89 -14.85
CA VAL A 94 -3.51 -12.46 -14.98
C VAL A 94 -2.58 -13.40 -14.23
N ALA A 95 -2.87 -13.72 -12.97
CA ALA A 95 -2.01 -14.54 -12.12
C ALA A 95 -1.90 -16.01 -12.56
N VAL A 96 -2.90 -16.55 -13.31
CA VAL A 96 -2.95 -17.96 -13.69
C VAL A 96 -2.62 -18.17 -15.16
N GLU A 97 -3.16 -17.32 -16.05
CA GLU A 97 -3.00 -17.49 -17.50
C GLU A 97 -1.71 -16.81 -18.00
N TYR A 98 -1.19 -15.81 -17.27
CA TYR A 98 -0.06 -14.96 -17.69
C TYR A 98 1.05 -14.93 -16.66
N THR A 99 1.45 -16.08 -16.13
CA THR A 99 2.44 -16.22 -15.04
C THR A 99 3.82 -15.63 -15.37
N TYR A 100 4.17 -15.47 -16.66
CA TYR A 100 5.43 -14.85 -17.09
C TYR A 100 5.33 -13.35 -17.35
N SER A 101 4.16 -12.77 -17.13
CA SER A 101 3.95 -11.32 -17.28
C SER A 101 4.47 -10.57 -16.06
N ASP A 102 5.01 -9.37 -16.29
CA ASP A 102 5.40 -8.42 -15.22
C ASP A 102 4.20 -7.98 -14.34
N TRP A 103 2.97 -8.37 -14.71
CA TRP A 103 1.73 -8.06 -13.98
C TRP A 103 1.22 -9.22 -13.12
N ALA A 104 1.89 -10.36 -13.17
CA ALA A 104 1.40 -11.56 -12.48
C ALA A 104 1.58 -11.47 -10.96
N ASP A 105 2.71 -10.98 -10.49
CA ASP A 105 2.98 -10.73 -9.06
C ASP A 105 2.12 -9.57 -8.52
N ASP A 106 1.92 -8.50 -9.30
CA ASP A 106 0.96 -7.44 -9.00
C ASP A 106 -0.45 -8.00 -8.79
N ALA A 107 -0.91 -8.88 -9.69
CA ALA A 107 -2.21 -9.50 -9.60
C ALA A 107 -2.34 -10.40 -8.36
N LEU A 108 -1.30 -11.16 -8.01
CA LEU A 108 -1.27 -11.95 -6.77
C LEU A 108 -1.37 -11.06 -5.52
N VAL A 109 -0.63 -9.95 -5.48
CA VAL A 109 -0.74 -8.98 -4.38
C VAL A 109 -2.17 -8.44 -4.27
N ARG A 110 -2.80 -8.05 -5.39
CA ARG A 110 -4.20 -7.60 -5.39
C ARG A 110 -5.16 -8.66 -4.92
N LEU A 111 -5.01 -9.92 -5.35
CA LEU A 111 -5.83 -11.04 -4.87
C LEU A 111 -5.70 -11.24 -3.37
N GLY A 112 -4.49 -11.23 -2.83
CA GLY A 112 -4.28 -11.35 -1.40
C GLY A 112 -4.85 -10.17 -0.59
N MET A 113 -4.79 -8.95 -1.12
CA MET A 113 -5.45 -7.78 -0.52
C MET A 113 -6.98 -7.93 -0.51
N LEU A 114 -7.57 -8.45 -1.61
CA LEU A 114 -9.01 -8.74 -1.68
C LEU A 114 -9.41 -9.85 -0.70
N ASP A 115 -8.57 -10.88 -0.55
CA ASP A 115 -8.79 -11.94 0.44
C ASP A 115 -8.75 -11.38 1.86
N TYR A 116 -7.76 -10.52 2.17
CA TYR A 116 -7.68 -9.87 3.48
C TYR A 116 -8.91 -9.02 3.78
N ALA A 117 -9.30 -8.16 2.84
CA ALA A 117 -10.48 -7.32 2.96
C ALA A 117 -11.78 -8.13 3.11
N GLY A 118 -11.84 -9.31 2.51
CA GLY A 118 -12.95 -10.26 2.62
C GLY A 118 -12.93 -11.12 3.88
N GLY A 119 -12.00 -10.90 4.83
CA GLY A 119 -11.89 -11.70 6.05
C GLY A 119 -11.32 -13.11 5.83
N ASN A 120 -10.56 -13.31 4.74
CA ASN A 120 -9.89 -14.58 4.43
C ASN A 120 -8.35 -14.44 4.57
N PRO A 121 -7.81 -14.34 5.79
CA PRO A 121 -6.37 -14.20 6.00
C PRO A 121 -5.56 -15.43 5.52
N GLN A 122 -6.16 -16.61 5.44
CA GLN A 122 -5.49 -17.78 4.86
C GLN A 122 -5.29 -17.63 3.36
N GLY A 123 -6.29 -17.12 2.64
CA GLY A 123 -6.15 -16.76 1.22
C GLY A 123 -5.05 -15.72 1.02
N THR A 124 -5.00 -14.69 1.88
CA THR A 124 -3.92 -13.70 1.86
C THR A 124 -2.55 -14.36 1.97
N LEU A 125 -2.36 -15.23 2.98
CA LEU A 125 -1.08 -15.95 3.16
C LEU A 125 -0.72 -16.79 1.94
N GLN A 126 -1.70 -17.44 1.31
CA GLN A 126 -1.48 -18.24 0.11
C GLN A 126 -1.01 -17.37 -1.08
N GLN A 127 -1.69 -16.24 -1.34
CA GLN A 127 -1.32 -15.38 -2.47
C GLN A 127 0.04 -14.72 -2.24
N MET A 128 0.30 -14.20 -1.03
CA MET A 128 1.60 -13.58 -0.70
C MET A 128 2.74 -14.63 -0.70
N GLY A 129 2.44 -15.87 -0.29
CA GLY A 129 3.37 -16.99 -0.40
C GLY A 129 3.78 -17.25 -1.85
N LYS A 130 2.82 -17.24 -2.80
CA LYS A 130 3.12 -17.36 -4.23
C LYS A 130 4.00 -16.22 -4.74
N VAL A 131 3.75 -14.98 -4.33
CA VAL A 131 4.65 -13.87 -4.71
C VAL A 131 6.09 -14.16 -4.28
N ALA A 132 6.28 -14.62 -3.04
CA ALA A 132 7.61 -14.88 -2.52
C ALA A 132 8.30 -16.10 -3.16
N THR A 133 7.54 -17.14 -3.55
CA THR A 133 8.11 -18.39 -4.13
C THR A 133 8.27 -18.32 -5.63
N ASP A 134 7.29 -17.77 -6.33
CA ASP A 134 7.23 -17.80 -7.80
C ASP A 134 7.93 -16.56 -8.40
N TYR A 135 7.99 -15.44 -7.63
CA TYR A 135 8.57 -14.16 -8.05
C TYR A 135 9.57 -13.62 -7.01
N PRO A 136 10.64 -14.36 -6.66
CA PRO A 136 11.56 -14.00 -5.56
C PRO A 136 12.34 -12.70 -5.81
N GLN A 137 12.39 -12.23 -7.06
CA GLN A 137 13.04 -10.96 -7.44
C GLN A 137 12.04 -9.80 -7.61
N SER A 138 10.77 -10.02 -7.29
CA SER A 138 9.73 -8.99 -7.38
C SER A 138 10.02 -7.82 -6.45
N PRO A 139 9.89 -6.58 -6.92
CA PRO A 139 9.93 -5.39 -6.06
C PRO A 139 8.76 -5.34 -5.07
N LEU A 140 7.74 -6.19 -5.25
CA LEU A 140 6.57 -6.28 -4.38
C LEU A 140 6.77 -7.21 -3.18
N ILE A 141 7.94 -7.86 -3.03
CA ILE A 141 8.24 -8.70 -1.85
C ILE A 141 7.97 -7.98 -0.52
N PRO A 142 8.37 -6.71 -0.32
CA PRO A 142 8.07 -6.00 0.92
C PRO A 142 6.57 -5.84 1.17
N THR A 143 5.82 -5.48 0.13
CA THR A 143 4.35 -5.33 0.19
C THR A 143 3.67 -6.68 0.48
N ALA A 144 4.07 -7.74 -0.21
CA ALA A 144 3.58 -9.09 0.02
C ALA A 144 3.86 -9.53 1.47
N ALA A 145 5.08 -9.29 1.95
CA ALA A 145 5.48 -9.62 3.32
C ALA A 145 4.68 -8.84 4.38
N PHE A 146 4.39 -7.58 4.14
CA PHE A 146 3.53 -6.78 5.02
C PHE A 146 2.11 -7.39 5.14
N TRP A 147 1.47 -7.72 4.03
CA TRP A 147 0.13 -8.31 4.05
C TRP A 147 0.12 -9.72 4.66
N ALA A 148 1.16 -10.53 4.34
CA ALA A 148 1.33 -11.85 4.94
C ALA A 148 1.56 -11.76 6.46
N ALA A 149 2.38 -10.83 6.93
CA ALA A 149 2.60 -10.62 8.36
C ALA A 149 1.30 -10.25 9.08
N ARG A 150 0.52 -9.31 8.54
CA ARG A 150 -0.81 -8.95 9.08
C ARG A 150 -1.71 -10.17 9.20
N ALA A 151 -1.86 -10.93 8.12
CA ALA A 151 -2.69 -12.12 8.07
C ALA A 151 -2.22 -13.20 9.07
N ALA A 152 -0.90 -13.38 9.22
CA ALA A 152 -0.34 -14.32 10.17
C ALA A 152 -0.60 -13.91 11.63
N PHE A 153 -0.44 -12.64 11.97
CA PHE A 153 -0.76 -12.14 13.32
C PHE A 153 -2.25 -12.26 13.62
N GLU A 154 -3.12 -11.97 12.66
CA GLU A 154 -4.57 -12.10 12.82
C GLU A 154 -5.02 -13.55 13.03
N THR A 155 -4.34 -14.48 12.37
CA THR A 155 -4.58 -15.93 12.53
C THR A 155 -3.84 -16.54 13.73
N ARG A 156 -3.31 -15.72 14.64
CA ARG A 156 -2.58 -16.13 15.85
C ARG A 156 -1.35 -17.00 15.55
N LYS A 157 -0.65 -16.71 14.46
CA LYS A 157 0.62 -17.34 14.05
C LYS A 157 1.78 -16.34 14.15
N PRO A 158 2.14 -15.86 15.36
CA PRO A 158 3.13 -14.79 15.51
C PRO A 158 4.51 -15.14 14.97
N ALA A 159 4.93 -16.40 15.09
CA ALA A 159 6.21 -16.84 14.54
C ALA A 159 6.27 -16.68 13.01
N ASP A 160 5.17 -17.02 12.32
CA ASP A 160 5.07 -16.83 10.87
C ASP A 160 5.03 -15.34 10.51
N GLY A 161 4.26 -14.54 11.28
CA GLY A 161 4.20 -13.10 11.11
C GLY A 161 5.57 -12.46 11.24
N CYS A 162 6.36 -12.87 12.22
CA CYS A 162 7.72 -12.34 12.41
C CYS A 162 8.70 -12.77 11.31
N ARG A 163 8.56 -13.98 10.75
CA ARG A 163 9.34 -14.37 9.56
C ARG A 163 9.02 -13.47 8.38
N TRP A 164 7.73 -13.20 8.12
CA TRP A 164 7.31 -12.29 7.07
C TRP A 164 7.82 -10.87 7.28
N VAL A 165 7.76 -10.35 8.51
CA VAL A 165 8.34 -9.03 8.85
C VAL A 165 9.83 -8.99 8.52
N ALA A 166 10.61 -10.01 8.91
CA ALA A 166 12.03 -10.08 8.62
C ALA A 166 12.29 -10.12 7.10
N THR A 167 11.53 -10.94 6.34
CA THR A 167 11.62 -11.01 4.88
C THR A 167 11.36 -9.66 4.22
N GLY A 168 10.28 -8.99 4.63
CA GLY A 168 9.91 -7.70 4.06
C GLY A 168 10.92 -6.60 4.36
N LEU A 169 11.44 -6.52 5.59
CA LEU A 169 12.46 -5.55 5.98
C LEU A 169 13.76 -5.75 5.21
N ALA A 170 14.18 -7.01 5.00
CA ALA A 170 15.37 -7.32 4.21
C ALA A 170 15.24 -6.87 2.74
N ALA A 171 14.04 -6.91 2.19
CA ALA A 171 13.76 -6.56 0.79
C ALA A 171 13.28 -5.11 0.59
N SER A 172 12.94 -4.35 1.64
CA SER A 172 12.23 -3.05 1.53
C SER A 172 13.03 -1.95 0.85
N GLY A 173 14.35 -2.10 0.67
CA GLY A 173 15.15 -1.15 -0.11
C GLY A 173 14.89 0.31 0.26
N GLY A 174 14.48 1.11 -0.74
CA GLY A 174 14.13 2.53 -0.58
C GLY A 174 12.66 2.83 -0.29
N ASP A 175 11.78 1.83 -0.25
CA ASP A 175 10.36 2.04 0.07
C ASP A 175 10.19 2.30 1.57
N VAL A 176 10.18 3.59 1.91
CA VAL A 176 10.08 4.07 3.30
C VAL A 176 8.73 3.74 3.92
N GLU A 177 7.65 3.79 3.14
CA GLU A 177 6.29 3.56 3.66
C GLU A 177 6.11 2.10 4.08
N VAL A 178 6.41 1.15 3.20
CA VAL A 178 6.31 -0.28 3.51
C VAL A 178 7.29 -0.67 4.62
N ARG A 179 8.49 -0.10 4.63
CA ARG A 179 9.46 -0.30 5.71
C ARG A 179 8.90 0.13 7.05
N ASN A 180 8.32 1.32 7.16
CA ASN A 180 7.74 1.84 8.41
C ASN A 180 6.59 0.95 8.89
N GLN A 181 5.76 0.46 7.98
CA GLN A 181 4.69 -0.48 8.29
C GLN A 181 5.23 -1.80 8.84
N LEU A 182 6.29 -2.34 8.26
CA LEU A 182 6.94 -3.56 8.72
C LEU A 182 7.66 -3.38 10.08
N GLU A 183 8.34 -2.24 10.30
CA GLU A 183 8.96 -1.90 11.59
C GLU A 183 7.92 -1.80 12.72
N PHE A 184 6.74 -1.28 12.43
CA PHE A 184 5.63 -1.30 13.38
C PHE A 184 5.29 -2.74 13.81
N TYR A 185 5.21 -3.68 12.86
CA TYR A 185 4.95 -5.09 13.16
C TYR A 185 6.15 -5.79 13.82
N LYS A 186 7.37 -5.35 13.59
CA LYS A 186 8.57 -5.88 14.24
C LYS A 186 8.52 -5.74 15.76
N GLY A 187 7.91 -4.68 16.28
CA GLY A 187 7.66 -4.50 17.71
C GLY A 187 6.88 -5.67 18.33
N ARG A 188 6.05 -6.35 17.55
CA ARG A 188 5.31 -7.55 17.98
C ARG A 188 6.17 -8.81 18.05
N CYS A 189 7.36 -8.79 17.47
CA CYS A 189 8.26 -9.95 17.38
C CYS A 189 9.25 -10.03 18.55
N ALA A 190 9.52 -8.94 19.25
CA ALA A 190 10.51 -8.85 20.33
C ALA A 190 10.04 -9.41 21.69
N GLY A 191 9.03 -10.31 21.68
CA GLY A 191 8.54 -10.97 22.91
C GLY A 191 7.62 -10.11 23.78
N GLY A 192 7.27 -8.94 23.34
CA GLY A 192 6.15 -8.17 23.88
C GLY A 192 4.86 -8.62 23.20
N VAL A 193 3.98 -9.29 23.90
CA VAL A 193 2.58 -9.42 23.48
C VAL A 193 2.11 -7.98 23.24
N PRO A 194 1.67 -7.61 22.00
CA PRO A 194 0.97 -6.35 21.86
C PRO A 194 -0.23 -6.39 22.77
N PRO A 195 -0.72 -5.26 23.26
CA PRO A 195 -1.98 -5.27 23.92
C PRO A 195 -2.99 -5.84 22.93
N GLU A 196 -3.34 -7.09 23.14
CA GLU A 196 -4.51 -7.72 22.61
C GLU A 196 -5.65 -6.76 22.95
N SER A 197 -6.50 -6.42 21.99
CA SER A 197 -7.78 -5.84 22.29
C SER A 197 -8.60 -6.90 23.03
N THR A 198 -8.19 -7.23 24.23
CA THR A 198 -8.97 -7.95 25.19
C THR A 198 -10.02 -6.98 25.69
N GLN A 199 -11.26 -7.26 25.36
CA GLN A 199 -12.35 -6.91 26.24
C GLN A 199 -11.93 -7.28 27.68
N ALA A 200 -11.62 -6.25 28.45
CA ALA A 200 -11.19 -6.38 29.82
C ALA A 200 -12.35 -6.85 30.68
N ALA A 201 -12.14 -7.96 31.36
CA ALA A 201 -12.78 -8.18 32.63
C ALA A 201 -12.03 -7.36 33.70
N ASP A 202 -12.79 -6.55 34.37
CA ASP A 202 -12.53 -5.71 35.51
C ASP A 202 -11.70 -6.34 36.64
N THR A 203 -10.60 -5.68 37.10
CA THR A 203 -10.21 -5.59 38.51
C THR A 203 -9.33 -4.39 38.79
N GLY A 204 -9.79 -3.58 39.70
CA GLY A 204 -9.38 -2.24 40.04
C GLY A 204 -7.98 -1.99 40.61
N LYS A 205 -7.51 -0.78 40.41
CA LYS A 205 -6.93 0.16 41.39
C LYS A 205 -6.65 1.54 40.78
N PRO A 206 -6.69 2.57 41.58
CA PRO A 206 -7.11 3.92 41.20
C PRO A 206 -6.02 4.88 40.74
N PRO A 207 -6.37 6.13 40.42
CA PRO A 207 -6.01 6.82 39.20
C PRO A 207 -4.91 7.86 39.42
N SER A 208 -4.26 8.20 38.32
CA SER A 208 -3.54 9.45 38.17
C SER A 208 -4.07 10.19 36.93
N PRO A 209 -4.01 11.53 36.86
CA PRO A 209 -5.17 12.33 36.48
C PRO A 209 -5.50 12.45 35.01
N ALA A 210 -6.80 12.30 34.73
CA ALA A 210 -7.58 12.92 33.68
C ALA A 210 -7.08 12.89 32.23
N THR A 211 -7.36 11.77 31.54
CA THR A 211 -7.80 11.85 30.16
C THR A 211 -9.25 11.33 30.15
N ALA A 212 -10.19 12.25 30.03
CA ALA A 212 -11.61 11.92 29.95
C ALA A 212 -11.82 10.95 28.79
N SER A 213 -12.37 9.77 29.07
CA SER A 213 -12.88 8.84 28.07
C SER A 213 -13.94 9.55 27.24
N ARG A 214 -13.64 9.80 25.97
CA ARG A 214 -14.55 10.47 25.05
C ARG A 214 -15.31 9.40 24.29
N GLU A 215 -16.39 8.91 24.86
CA GLU A 215 -17.33 8.08 24.10
C GLU A 215 -17.92 8.90 22.95
N GLY A 216 -17.85 8.38 21.72
CA GLY A 216 -18.39 9.05 20.54
C GLY A 216 -17.58 8.81 19.27
N TYR A 217 -17.64 9.76 18.37
CA TYR A 217 -16.95 9.72 17.09
C TYR A 217 -16.10 10.98 16.90
N GLY A 218 -14.90 10.82 16.37
CA GLY A 218 -14.03 11.89 15.92
C GLY A 218 -13.86 11.85 14.40
N ILE A 219 -13.41 12.96 13.82
CA ILE A 219 -12.99 13.02 12.41
C ILE A 219 -11.50 13.26 12.40
N GLN A 220 -10.69 12.28 12.03
CA GLN A 220 -9.25 12.44 11.93
C GLN A 220 -8.89 13.26 10.71
N VAL A 221 -8.15 14.35 10.92
CA VAL A 221 -7.74 15.30 9.87
C VAL A 221 -6.26 15.17 9.49
N GLY A 222 -5.47 14.56 10.35
CA GLY A 222 -4.06 14.33 10.08
C GLY A 222 -3.37 13.59 11.22
N ALA A 223 -2.18 13.08 10.92
CA ALA A 223 -1.23 12.55 11.88
C ALA A 223 0.14 13.18 11.59
N VAL A 224 0.73 13.83 12.58
CA VAL A 224 1.96 14.59 12.44
C VAL A 224 2.97 14.21 13.54
N THR A 225 4.25 14.40 13.27
CA THR A 225 5.33 14.01 14.19
C THR A 225 5.75 15.14 15.13
N ASN A 226 5.35 16.38 14.87
CA ASN A 226 5.75 17.54 15.68
C ASN A 226 4.54 18.37 16.11
N GLN A 227 4.71 19.04 17.25
CA GLN A 227 3.67 19.86 17.89
C GLN A 227 3.24 21.04 17.02
N ALA A 228 4.17 21.72 16.36
CA ALA A 228 3.86 22.90 15.53
C ALA A 228 2.92 22.58 14.35
N ALA A 229 3.08 21.42 13.73
CA ALA A 229 2.17 20.96 12.67
C ALA A 229 0.79 20.60 13.24
N ALA A 230 0.72 19.99 14.42
CA ALA A 230 -0.54 19.72 15.10
C ALA A 230 -1.27 21.03 15.45
N ASP A 231 -0.57 22.02 16.00
CA ASP A 231 -1.13 23.32 16.38
C ASP A 231 -1.68 24.08 15.17
N LYS A 232 -1.01 23.99 14.02
CA LYS A 232 -1.49 24.57 12.76
C LYS A 232 -2.84 23.96 12.32
N LEU A 233 -2.97 22.64 12.38
CA LEU A 233 -4.23 21.96 12.06
C LEU A 233 -5.34 22.31 13.05
N LEU A 234 -5.02 22.37 14.36
CA LEU A 234 -5.96 22.79 15.41
C LEU A 234 -6.42 24.23 15.23
N ALA A 235 -5.52 25.13 14.85
CA ALA A 235 -5.85 26.53 14.54
C ALA A 235 -6.78 26.64 13.34
N SER A 236 -6.57 25.83 12.28
CA SER A 236 -7.44 25.79 11.10
C SER A 236 -8.85 25.27 11.44
N LEU A 237 -8.96 24.26 12.29
CA LEU A 237 -10.26 23.78 12.80
C LEU A 237 -10.97 24.86 13.61
N LYS A 238 -10.24 25.51 14.52
CA LYS A 238 -10.78 26.58 15.38
C LYS A 238 -11.27 27.76 14.56
N SER A 239 -10.56 28.20 13.54
CA SER A 239 -10.96 29.30 12.66
C SER A 239 -12.25 28.99 11.87
N ALA A 240 -12.53 27.72 11.59
CA ALA A 240 -13.77 27.25 10.96
C ALA A 240 -14.91 27.01 11.97
N GLY A 241 -14.72 27.36 13.25
CA GLY A 241 -15.70 27.12 14.30
C GLY A 241 -15.92 25.63 14.60
N LEU A 242 -14.84 24.84 14.49
CA LEU A 242 -14.83 23.42 14.81
C LEU A 242 -13.95 23.18 16.04
N HIS A 243 -14.41 22.31 16.94
CA HIS A 243 -13.57 21.86 18.04
C HIS A 243 -12.56 20.83 17.53
N GLY A 244 -11.29 21.05 17.81
CA GLY A 244 -10.21 20.13 17.47
C GLY A 244 -9.42 19.74 18.71
N TYR A 245 -8.85 18.52 18.68
CA TYR A 245 -7.96 18.01 19.71
C TYR A 245 -6.91 17.09 19.10
N ALA A 246 -5.78 16.94 19.80
CA ALA A 246 -4.73 16.03 19.41
C ALA A 246 -4.68 14.83 20.37
N VAL A 247 -4.53 13.65 19.80
CA VAL A 247 -4.32 12.40 20.54
C VAL A 247 -2.91 11.91 20.25
N LYS A 248 -2.12 11.70 21.28
CA LYS A 248 -0.77 11.15 21.15
C LYS A 248 -0.85 9.64 20.94
N ASP A 249 -0.22 9.16 19.86
CA ASP A 249 -0.14 7.75 19.51
C ASP A 249 1.30 7.43 19.10
N GLY A 250 2.05 6.88 20.04
CA GLY A 250 3.50 6.70 19.90
C GLY A 250 4.21 8.03 19.65
N ASN A 251 4.90 8.13 18.52
CA ASN A 251 5.60 9.34 18.06
C ASN A 251 4.73 10.27 17.20
N LEU A 252 3.45 9.94 17.00
CA LEU A 252 2.52 10.73 16.21
C LEU A 252 1.53 11.48 17.08
N LEU A 253 1.17 12.67 16.63
CA LEU A 253 0.05 13.46 17.13
C LEU A 253 -1.09 13.35 16.10
N LYS A 254 -2.12 12.58 16.43
CA LYS A 254 -3.33 12.44 15.60
C LYS A 254 -4.26 13.61 15.92
N VAL A 255 -4.45 14.51 14.95
CA VAL A 255 -5.36 15.66 15.10
C VAL A 255 -6.75 15.26 14.64
N ARG A 256 -7.76 15.52 15.48
CA ARG A 256 -9.16 15.17 15.25
C ARG A 256 -10.07 16.36 15.47
N ALA A 257 -11.16 16.40 14.68
CA ALA A 257 -12.29 17.29 14.93
C ALA A 257 -13.39 16.52 15.67
N GLY A 258 -14.04 17.13 16.64
CA GLY A 258 -15.06 16.52 17.50
C GLY A 258 -14.79 16.77 18.99
N PRO A 259 -15.30 15.92 19.91
CA PRO A 259 -16.05 14.68 19.65
C PRO A 259 -17.49 14.94 19.18
N TYR A 260 -18.03 13.96 18.43
CA TYR A 260 -19.42 13.93 18.02
C TYR A 260 -20.16 12.79 18.74
N PRO A 261 -21.39 12.98 19.19
CA PRO A 261 -22.09 11.99 20.00
C PRO A 261 -22.50 10.72 19.23
N ASP A 262 -22.69 10.83 17.92
CA ASP A 262 -23.08 9.73 17.05
C ASP A 262 -22.38 9.78 15.69
N ARG A 263 -22.44 8.66 14.95
CA ARG A 263 -21.79 8.51 13.66
C ARG A 263 -22.36 9.43 12.61
N ASP A 264 -23.68 9.67 12.63
CA ASP A 264 -24.36 10.45 11.58
C ASP A 264 -24.00 11.93 11.68
N LYS A 265 -23.89 12.49 12.91
CA LYS A 265 -23.42 13.86 13.13
C LYS A 265 -21.96 14.03 12.75
N ALA A 266 -21.13 13.04 13.05
CA ALA A 266 -19.73 13.06 12.60
C ALA A 266 -19.65 13.00 11.07
N GLN A 267 -20.41 12.12 10.42
CA GLN A 267 -20.44 11.99 8.96
C GLN A 267 -20.91 13.30 8.29
N ALA A 268 -21.95 13.94 8.83
CA ALA A 268 -22.45 15.22 8.33
C ALA A 268 -21.45 16.37 8.48
N ALA A 269 -20.53 16.30 9.44
CA ALA A 269 -19.51 17.33 9.67
C ALA A 269 -18.29 17.21 8.72
N ILE A 270 -18.07 16.06 8.06
CA ILE A 270 -16.90 15.82 7.19
C ILE A 270 -16.71 16.89 6.12
N PRO A 271 -17.76 17.35 5.38
CA PRO A 271 -17.58 18.39 4.37
C PRO A 271 -17.02 19.70 4.95
N LYS A 272 -17.53 20.11 6.12
CA LYS A 272 -17.07 21.32 6.83
C LYS A 272 -15.63 21.17 7.31
N VAL A 273 -15.30 20.02 7.88
CA VAL A 273 -13.93 19.70 8.32
C VAL A 273 -12.96 19.72 7.13
N ARG A 274 -13.33 19.11 6.00
CA ARG A 274 -12.55 19.12 4.76
C ARG A 274 -12.29 20.53 4.24
N GLY A 275 -13.29 21.39 4.29
CA GLY A 275 -13.14 22.80 3.90
C GLY A 275 -12.17 23.57 4.79
N ALA A 276 -12.07 23.21 6.06
CA ALA A 276 -11.19 23.87 7.04
C ALA A 276 -9.71 23.47 6.95
N VAL A 277 -9.42 22.19 6.70
CA VAL A 277 -8.05 21.64 6.77
C VAL A 277 -7.56 21.07 5.45
N GLY A 278 -8.42 20.93 4.44
CA GLY A 278 -8.09 20.22 3.19
C GLY A 278 -7.97 18.71 3.40
N GLY A 279 -7.42 18.04 2.38
CA GLY A 279 -7.13 16.60 2.45
C GLY A 279 -8.39 15.70 2.47
N SER A 280 -8.23 14.49 3.00
CA SER A 280 -9.28 13.47 3.08
C SER A 280 -9.54 13.08 4.54
N PRO A 281 -10.26 13.90 5.32
CA PRO A 281 -10.62 13.59 6.69
C PRO A 281 -11.54 12.36 6.74
N PHE A 282 -11.33 11.50 7.74
CA PHE A 282 -12.08 10.26 7.89
C PHE A 282 -12.58 10.06 9.33
N LEU A 283 -13.62 9.29 9.45
CA LEU A 283 -14.33 9.03 10.70
C LEU A 283 -13.58 8.01 11.55
N VAL A 284 -13.45 8.29 12.85
CA VAL A 284 -12.88 7.38 13.84
C VAL A 284 -13.83 7.24 15.03
N LYS A 285 -13.96 6.04 15.57
CA LYS A 285 -14.66 5.82 16.82
C LYS A 285 -13.70 6.16 17.96
N GLU A 286 -14.14 6.98 18.89
CA GLU A 286 -13.41 7.27 20.13
C GLU A 286 -13.61 6.11 21.12
N GLN A 287 -12.55 5.72 21.79
CA GLN A 287 -12.57 4.72 22.86
C GLN A 287 -12.19 5.38 24.18
#